data_f9b400555c8784593e50cdc3872c6f2a
#
_entry.id   f9b400555c8784593e50cdc3872c6f2a
#
_cell.length_a   1.000
_cell.length_b   1.000
_cell.length_c   1.000
_cell.angle_alpha   90.00
_cell.angle_beta   90.00
_cell.angle_gamma   90.00
#
_symmetry.space_group_name_H-M   'P 1'
#
loop_
_entity.id
_entity.type
_entity.pdbx_description
1 polymer ?
#
loop_
_entity_poly.entity_id
_entity_poly.type
_entity_poly.pdbx_seq_one_letter_code
_entity_poly.pdbx_strand_id
1 'polypeptide(L)'
;MGLDLFLLDDGWFANKYPRNNDRAGLGDWQENKAKLPNGLGYLVKEADNKGVKFGIWIEPEMVNPKSELYENHPDWILKLPNRPEHYYRNQLVLDLTNPKVQEFVYNVVDGMLTANPGIAFIKWDCNRMMTNTYSAYLKDRQSHIFIDYVKSLYSVLARLRSKYPHLPIMLCSGGGGRVDYGALRYFTEFWASDNTDPLERIYIQWGYSYFFPAVSVCNHITSWGNQSLKFKTDVAMMGKMGYDIRVDELTENELKFSQNAILNYKRLSDIIWHGDLYRLISPYEENRAVLMYVNSAKDKAVLFGYTLNARYGETFNRVKLQGLDPARTYKIQEINVSGQGRWGMRMSESGRSYTGDYLMKVGLNVGSATPLTSIVYELSE
;
A
#
# COMPACT_ATOMS: atom_id res chain seq x y z
N MET A 1 -6.28 9.12 16.55
CA MET A 1 -6.78 9.11 15.17
C MET A 1 -7.78 7.99 14.89
N GLY A 2 -7.72 6.86 15.56
CA GLY A 2 -8.62 5.71 15.33
C GLY A 2 -8.08 4.73 14.29
N LEU A 3 -6.77 4.69 14.08
CA LEU A 3 -6.08 3.69 13.26
C LEU A 3 -6.04 2.34 14.01
N ASP A 4 -6.03 1.24 13.26
CA ASP A 4 -6.09 -0.12 13.80
C ASP A 4 -4.72 -0.80 13.85
N LEU A 5 -3.75 -0.30 13.07
CA LEU A 5 -2.42 -0.86 12.91
C LEU A 5 -1.36 0.25 12.94
N PHE A 6 -0.29 0.04 13.69
CA PHE A 6 0.95 0.78 13.61
C PHE A 6 2.01 -0.08 12.95
N LEU A 7 2.59 0.38 11.84
CA LEU A 7 3.67 -0.30 11.13
C LEU A 7 5.01 0.40 11.40
N LEU A 8 5.94 -0.31 12.04
CA LEU A 8 7.33 0.12 12.17
C LEU A 8 8.09 -0.21 10.88
N ASP A 9 8.44 0.81 10.12
CA ASP A 9 9.16 0.66 8.84
C ASP A 9 10.68 0.50 9.04
N ASP A 10 11.49 0.68 8.01
CA ASP A 10 12.96 0.46 7.97
C ASP A 10 13.70 1.21 9.09
N GLY A 11 14.79 0.61 9.59
CA GLY A 11 15.71 1.28 10.50
C GLY A 11 15.79 0.73 11.93
N TRP A 12 15.03 -0.27 12.31
CA TRP A 12 14.91 -0.79 13.67
C TRP A 12 16.00 -1.80 14.09
N PHE A 13 16.79 -2.32 13.17
CA PHE A 13 17.65 -3.50 13.33
C PHE A 13 19.15 -3.21 13.24
N ALA A 14 19.96 -4.26 13.44
CA ALA A 14 21.42 -4.33 13.39
C ALA A 14 22.14 -3.58 14.52
N ASN A 15 23.10 -4.25 15.18
CA ASN A 15 23.86 -3.69 16.29
C ASN A 15 25.30 -3.30 15.89
N LYS A 16 26.05 -4.20 15.24
CA LYS A 16 27.43 -3.91 14.81
C LYS A 16 27.48 -2.85 13.71
N TYR A 17 26.55 -2.95 12.77
CA TYR A 17 26.39 -2.03 11.66
C TYR A 17 24.98 -1.45 11.65
N PRO A 18 24.64 -0.52 12.56
CA PRO A 18 23.27 -0.03 12.73
C PRO A 18 22.64 0.49 11.43
N ARG A 19 21.40 0.11 11.18
CA ARG A 19 20.61 0.58 10.05
C ARG A 19 20.22 2.06 10.22
N ASN A 20 21.21 2.97 10.09
CA ASN A 20 21.00 4.43 10.14
C ASN A 20 20.72 5.04 8.77
N ASN A 21 20.99 4.30 7.73
CA ASN A 21 20.76 4.62 6.33
C ASN A 21 20.80 3.32 5.51
N ASP A 22 20.63 3.41 4.18
CA ASP A 22 20.57 2.28 3.26
C ASP A 22 21.93 1.57 2.99
N ARG A 23 23.04 2.01 3.60
CA ARG A 23 24.40 1.51 3.35
C ARG A 23 24.86 0.41 4.29
N ALA A 24 24.08 0.11 5.31
CA ALA A 24 24.46 -0.86 6.35
C ALA A 24 23.25 -1.57 6.94
N GLY A 25 23.49 -2.70 7.56
CA GLY A 25 22.56 -3.40 8.46
C GLY A 25 21.69 -4.46 7.81
N LEU A 26 21.35 -4.38 6.50
CA LEU A 26 20.57 -5.44 5.88
C LEU A 26 21.28 -6.80 5.97
N GLY A 27 20.58 -7.79 6.44
CA GLY A 27 21.09 -9.11 6.79
C GLY A 27 21.10 -9.38 8.29
N ASP A 28 21.24 -8.35 9.12
CA ASP A 28 21.40 -8.46 10.57
C ASP A 28 20.07 -8.07 11.27
N TRP A 29 19.15 -9.04 11.36
CA TRP A 29 17.76 -8.79 11.77
C TRP A 29 17.55 -8.80 13.29
N GLN A 30 18.61 -8.55 14.07
CA GLN A 30 18.45 -8.33 15.50
C GLN A 30 18.00 -6.89 15.78
N GLU A 31 17.08 -6.71 16.72
CA GLU A 31 16.68 -5.38 17.19
C GLU A 31 17.89 -4.55 17.63
N ASN A 32 17.96 -3.31 17.19
CA ASN A 32 19.03 -2.40 17.58
C ASN A 32 18.80 -1.91 19.02
N LYS A 33 19.70 -2.30 19.93
CA LYS A 33 19.57 -2.04 21.37
C LYS A 33 19.64 -0.55 21.72
N ALA A 34 20.32 0.27 20.91
CA ALA A 34 20.38 1.71 21.13
C ALA A 34 19.09 2.43 20.71
N LYS A 35 18.46 1.97 19.62
CA LYS A 35 17.20 2.53 19.10
C LYS A 35 15.98 2.01 19.86
N LEU A 36 16.04 0.75 20.25
CA LEU A 36 14.96 0.02 20.92
C LEU A 36 15.47 -0.57 22.25
N PRO A 37 15.77 0.27 23.25
CA PRO A 37 16.37 -0.18 24.51
C PRO A 37 15.50 -1.19 25.27
N ASN A 38 14.18 -1.14 25.07
CA ASN A 38 13.22 -2.05 25.68
C ASN A 38 12.79 -3.19 24.75
N GLY A 39 13.34 -3.26 23.52
CA GLY A 39 13.06 -4.27 22.51
C GLY A 39 11.74 -4.12 21.77
N LEU A 40 11.55 -4.96 20.75
CA LEU A 40 10.30 -5.01 19.95
C LEU A 40 9.10 -5.43 20.78
N GLY A 41 9.29 -6.37 21.71
CA GLY A 41 8.21 -6.85 22.58
C GLY A 41 7.57 -5.75 23.42
N TYR A 42 8.35 -4.74 23.82
CA TYR A 42 7.83 -3.55 24.48
C TYR A 42 6.90 -2.74 23.57
N LEU A 43 7.31 -2.49 22.31
CA LEU A 43 6.50 -1.75 21.35
C LEU A 43 5.20 -2.49 21.01
N VAL A 44 5.29 -3.81 20.82
CA VAL A 44 4.10 -4.67 20.61
C VAL A 44 3.11 -4.53 21.76
N LYS A 45 3.60 -4.61 23.01
CA LYS A 45 2.76 -4.48 24.20
C LYS A 45 2.16 -3.08 24.33
N GLU A 46 2.94 -2.03 24.06
CA GLU A 46 2.44 -0.66 24.13
C GLU A 46 1.40 -0.35 23.05
N ALA A 47 1.54 -0.92 21.85
CA ALA A 47 0.52 -0.83 20.82
C ALA A 47 -0.78 -1.54 21.25
N ASP A 48 -0.67 -2.76 21.77
CA ASP A 48 -1.81 -3.54 22.28
C ASP A 48 -2.53 -2.84 23.42
N ASN A 49 -1.80 -2.26 24.39
CA ASN A 49 -2.36 -1.43 25.47
C ASN A 49 -3.19 -0.24 24.97
N LYS A 50 -2.94 0.22 23.75
CA LYS A 50 -3.67 1.30 23.07
C LYS A 50 -4.77 0.79 22.12
N GLY A 51 -5.01 -0.52 22.06
CA GLY A 51 -5.94 -1.15 21.14
C GLY A 51 -5.49 -1.07 19.67
N VAL A 52 -4.18 -0.96 19.41
CA VAL A 52 -3.58 -0.88 18.07
C VAL A 52 -2.72 -2.11 17.84
N LYS A 53 -2.89 -2.76 16.69
CA LYS A 53 -2.03 -3.87 16.27
C LYS A 53 -0.65 -3.35 15.90
N PHE A 54 0.38 -4.19 16.05
CA PHE A 54 1.75 -3.85 15.69
C PHE A 54 2.17 -4.62 14.43
N GLY A 55 2.74 -3.91 13.46
CA GLY A 55 3.34 -4.46 12.25
C GLY A 55 4.82 -4.08 12.14
N ILE A 56 5.55 -4.82 11.30
CA ILE A 56 6.99 -4.60 11.12
C ILE A 56 7.41 -4.78 9.67
N TRP A 57 8.35 -3.94 9.22
CA TRP A 57 9.00 -4.02 7.92
C TRP A 57 10.24 -4.94 7.98
N ILE A 58 10.42 -5.74 6.93
CA ILE A 58 11.61 -6.56 6.71
C ILE A 58 11.96 -6.59 5.22
N GLU A 59 13.26 -6.79 4.92
CA GLU A 59 13.80 -7.00 3.56
C GLU A 59 14.78 -8.19 3.58
N PRO A 60 14.31 -9.42 3.88
CA PRO A 60 15.18 -10.53 4.25
C PRO A 60 15.91 -11.21 3.07
N GLU A 61 15.59 -10.81 1.85
CA GLU A 61 16.27 -11.28 0.62
C GLU A 61 17.50 -10.45 0.25
N MET A 62 17.72 -9.35 0.96
CA MET A 62 18.80 -8.40 0.67
C MET A 62 19.83 -8.37 1.79
N VAL A 63 21.06 -8.00 1.41
CA VAL A 63 22.18 -7.87 2.35
C VAL A 63 23.02 -6.65 1.99
N ASN A 64 23.50 -5.91 2.99
CA ASN A 64 24.53 -4.89 2.78
C ASN A 64 25.93 -5.49 2.96
N PRO A 65 26.96 -4.99 2.27
CA PRO A 65 28.35 -5.34 2.56
C PRO A 65 28.76 -5.03 4.01
N LYS A 66 28.17 -3.98 4.59
CA LYS A 66 28.31 -3.67 6.02
C LYS A 66 27.20 -4.36 6.80
N SER A 67 27.38 -5.68 7.00
CA SER A 67 26.56 -6.52 7.86
C SER A 67 27.37 -7.70 8.38
N GLU A 68 27.01 -8.23 9.53
CA GLU A 68 27.62 -9.45 10.07
C GLU A 68 27.28 -10.67 9.20
N LEU A 69 26.11 -10.68 8.58
CA LEU A 69 25.73 -11.72 7.62
C LEU A 69 26.70 -11.78 6.45
N TYR A 70 27.03 -10.65 5.83
CA TYR A 70 27.95 -10.62 4.70
C TYR A 70 29.39 -11.00 5.11
N GLU A 71 29.86 -10.56 6.28
CA GLU A 71 31.18 -10.95 6.81
C GLU A 71 31.30 -12.48 6.98
N ASN A 72 30.22 -13.11 7.50
CA ASN A 72 30.22 -14.54 7.78
C ASN A 72 29.90 -15.41 6.56
N HIS A 73 29.14 -14.89 5.60
CA HIS A 73 28.63 -15.61 4.44
C HIS A 73 28.72 -14.81 3.14
N PRO A 74 29.91 -14.39 2.71
CA PRO A 74 30.08 -13.64 1.45
C PRO A 74 29.77 -14.49 0.21
N ASP A 75 29.65 -15.82 0.39
CA ASP A 75 29.28 -16.81 -0.62
C ASP A 75 27.74 -16.96 -0.80
N TRP A 76 26.94 -16.30 0.02
CA TRP A 76 25.47 -16.40 -0.04
C TRP A 76 24.82 -15.41 -1.00
N ILE A 77 25.57 -14.59 -1.69
CA ILE A 77 25.06 -13.60 -2.63
C ILE A 77 25.07 -14.10 -4.09
N LEU A 78 24.16 -13.57 -4.88
CA LEU A 78 24.25 -13.68 -6.33
C LEU A 78 25.38 -12.79 -6.85
N LYS A 79 26.42 -13.39 -7.44
CA LYS A 79 27.60 -12.68 -7.88
C LYS A 79 28.29 -13.40 -9.04
N LEU A 80 28.51 -12.71 -10.14
CA LEU A 80 29.30 -13.24 -11.25
C LEU A 80 30.75 -13.55 -10.80
N PRO A 81 31.27 -14.74 -11.13
CA PRO A 81 32.67 -15.07 -10.85
C PRO A 81 33.60 -14.13 -11.60
N ASN A 82 34.75 -13.80 -11.00
CA ASN A 82 35.79 -12.96 -11.57
C ASN A 82 35.35 -11.55 -12.02
N ARG A 83 34.26 -11.04 -11.43
CA ARG A 83 33.78 -9.66 -11.62
C ARG A 83 33.56 -8.97 -10.29
N PRO A 84 33.72 -7.64 -10.23
CA PRO A 84 33.34 -6.86 -9.05
C PRO A 84 31.86 -7.06 -8.72
N GLU A 85 31.52 -6.91 -7.46
CA GLU A 85 30.13 -6.83 -7.04
C GLU A 85 29.45 -5.61 -7.65
N HIS A 86 28.18 -5.78 -8.01
CA HIS A 86 27.36 -4.70 -8.53
C HIS A 86 26.31 -4.30 -7.49
N TYR A 87 26.45 -3.11 -6.97
CA TYR A 87 25.54 -2.56 -5.98
C TYR A 87 24.41 -1.78 -6.64
N TYR A 88 23.19 -1.99 -6.15
CA TYR A 88 22.05 -1.15 -6.43
C TYR A 88 21.38 -0.83 -5.10
N ARG A 89 21.12 0.45 -4.79
CA ARG A 89 20.72 0.92 -3.46
C ARG A 89 21.64 0.42 -2.33
N ASN A 90 22.95 0.33 -2.59
CA ASN A 90 23.98 -0.18 -1.66
C ASN A 90 23.73 -1.62 -1.17
N GLN A 91 22.94 -2.42 -1.89
CA GLN A 91 22.52 -3.76 -1.50
C GLN A 91 23.03 -4.81 -2.49
N LEU A 92 23.09 -6.04 -2.00
CA LEU A 92 23.30 -7.28 -2.74
C LEU A 92 22.10 -8.20 -2.53
N VAL A 93 21.87 -9.12 -3.47
CA VAL A 93 20.78 -10.10 -3.40
C VAL A 93 21.32 -11.40 -2.84
N LEU A 94 20.66 -11.95 -1.83
CA LEU A 94 20.94 -13.29 -1.31
C LEU A 94 20.48 -14.37 -2.30
N ASP A 95 21.27 -15.41 -2.44
CA ASP A 95 21.00 -16.54 -3.34
C ASP A 95 19.96 -17.50 -2.77
N LEU A 96 18.67 -17.20 -2.95
CA LEU A 96 17.58 -18.08 -2.51
C LEU A 96 17.55 -19.45 -3.21
N THR A 97 18.33 -19.68 -4.28
CA THR A 97 18.46 -21.03 -4.84
C THR A 97 19.23 -21.97 -3.92
N ASN A 98 20.02 -21.40 -2.96
CA ASN A 98 20.74 -22.13 -1.94
C ASN A 98 19.80 -22.45 -0.74
N PRO A 99 19.59 -23.73 -0.39
CA PRO A 99 18.73 -24.12 0.73
C PRO A 99 19.16 -23.54 2.09
N LYS A 100 20.45 -23.24 2.29
CA LYS A 100 20.93 -22.59 3.53
C LYS A 100 20.42 -21.15 3.64
N VAL A 101 20.35 -20.44 2.52
CA VAL A 101 19.81 -19.09 2.45
C VAL A 101 18.28 -19.10 2.65
N GLN A 102 17.58 -20.08 2.07
CA GLN A 102 16.15 -20.28 2.32
C GLN A 102 15.86 -20.48 3.81
N GLU A 103 16.66 -21.33 4.47
CA GLU A 103 16.53 -21.59 5.91
C GLU A 103 16.83 -20.34 6.74
N PHE A 104 17.85 -19.57 6.37
CA PHE A 104 18.16 -18.29 7.01
C PHE A 104 16.96 -17.32 6.90
N VAL A 105 16.41 -17.11 5.69
CA VAL A 105 15.27 -16.21 5.48
C VAL A 105 14.03 -16.67 6.26
N TYR A 106 13.77 -17.97 6.26
CA TYR A 106 12.69 -18.54 7.08
C TYR A 106 12.89 -18.23 8.57
N ASN A 107 14.09 -18.52 9.09
CA ASN A 107 14.41 -18.36 10.50
C ASN A 107 14.41 -16.90 10.97
N VAL A 108 14.75 -15.94 10.11
CA VAL A 108 14.60 -14.50 10.39
C VAL A 108 13.15 -14.19 10.76
N VAL A 109 12.21 -14.61 9.93
CA VAL A 109 10.79 -14.32 10.15
C VAL A 109 10.22 -15.14 11.29
N ASP A 110 10.48 -16.43 11.29
CA ASP A 110 9.97 -17.35 12.32
C ASP A 110 10.50 -17.00 13.71
N GLY A 111 11.79 -16.70 13.82
CA GLY A 111 12.41 -16.29 15.08
C GLY A 111 11.85 -14.98 15.62
N MET A 112 11.67 -13.99 14.75
CA MET A 112 11.08 -12.70 15.10
C MET A 112 9.64 -12.85 15.62
N LEU A 113 8.81 -13.61 14.91
CA LEU A 113 7.41 -13.85 15.30
C LEU A 113 7.29 -14.71 16.56
N THR A 114 8.20 -15.69 16.74
CA THR A 114 8.23 -16.53 17.94
C THR A 114 8.64 -15.72 19.17
N ALA A 115 9.63 -14.83 19.02
CA ALA A 115 10.06 -13.96 20.11
C ALA A 115 9.05 -12.84 20.43
N ASN A 116 8.24 -12.45 19.45
CA ASN A 116 7.27 -11.35 19.57
C ASN A 116 5.90 -11.77 19.02
N PRO A 117 5.14 -12.64 19.68
CA PRO A 117 3.92 -13.25 19.15
C PRO A 117 2.78 -12.26 18.90
N GLY A 118 2.87 -11.04 19.40
CA GLY A 118 1.90 -9.96 19.14
C GLY A 118 2.17 -9.17 17.86
N ILE A 119 3.20 -9.50 17.06
CA ILE A 119 3.37 -8.94 15.72
C ILE A 119 2.23 -9.45 14.84
N ALA A 120 1.40 -8.53 14.36
CA ALA A 120 0.15 -8.82 13.65
C ALA A 120 0.18 -8.50 12.16
N PHE A 121 1.31 -8.01 11.64
CA PHE A 121 1.46 -7.60 10.25
C PHE A 121 2.94 -7.56 9.85
N ILE A 122 3.26 -7.96 8.62
CA ILE A 122 4.59 -7.82 8.04
C ILE A 122 4.50 -7.05 6.72
N LYS A 123 5.38 -6.04 6.53
CA LYS A 123 5.72 -5.48 5.22
C LYS A 123 7.02 -6.14 4.75
N TRP A 124 6.93 -6.98 3.72
CA TRP A 124 8.05 -7.70 3.15
C TRP A 124 8.53 -6.99 1.89
N ASP A 125 9.71 -6.43 1.95
CA ASP A 125 10.29 -5.63 0.89
C ASP A 125 11.40 -6.36 0.11
N CYS A 126 11.76 -5.80 -1.05
CA CYS A 126 12.84 -6.25 -1.92
C CYS A 126 13.23 -5.11 -2.86
N ASN A 127 14.14 -4.26 -2.42
CA ASN A 127 14.37 -2.94 -3.02
C ASN A 127 15.47 -2.91 -4.08
N ARG A 128 15.77 -4.04 -4.71
CA ARG A 128 16.67 -4.03 -5.85
C ARG A 128 16.31 -5.09 -6.89
N MET A 129 16.66 -4.78 -8.13
CA MET A 129 16.59 -5.74 -9.24
C MET A 129 17.78 -6.71 -9.16
N MET A 130 17.58 -7.93 -9.65
CA MET A 130 18.66 -8.88 -9.85
C MET A 130 19.55 -8.42 -10.99
N THR A 131 20.79 -8.13 -10.65
CA THR A 131 21.90 -7.89 -11.58
C THR A 131 23.02 -8.85 -11.24
N ASN A 132 23.97 -9.09 -12.12
CA ASN A 132 25.07 -10.03 -11.88
C ASN A 132 24.57 -11.44 -11.46
N THR A 133 23.57 -11.94 -12.17
CA THR A 133 22.88 -13.19 -11.86
C THR A 133 23.75 -14.42 -12.12
N TYR A 134 24.44 -14.84 -11.07
CA TYR A 134 25.13 -16.12 -11.02
C TYR A 134 25.02 -16.66 -9.60
N SER A 135 24.62 -17.93 -9.49
CA SER A 135 24.54 -18.68 -8.25
C SER A 135 25.70 -19.65 -8.14
N ALA A 136 26.52 -19.51 -7.12
CA ALA A 136 27.57 -20.49 -6.82
C ALA A 136 26.98 -21.88 -6.48
N TYR A 137 25.75 -21.93 -5.98
CA TYR A 137 25.02 -23.15 -5.65
C TYR A 137 24.52 -23.91 -6.89
N LEU A 138 23.99 -23.19 -7.91
CA LEU A 138 23.42 -23.82 -9.11
C LEU A 138 24.48 -24.42 -10.06
N LYS A 139 25.74 -24.05 -9.93
CA LYS A 139 26.85 -24.54 -10.77
C LYS A 139 26.53 -24.38 -12.29
N ASP A 140 26.32 -25.51 -12.97
CA ASP A 140 26.02 -25.60 -14.41
C ASP A 140 24.55 -25.24 -14.75
N ARG A 141 23.64 -25.19 -13.77
CA ARG A 141 22.21 -24.87 -13.99
C ARG A 141 21.90 -23.38 -13.92
N GLN A 142 22.82 -22.49 -14.35
CA GLN A 142 22.65 -21.05 -14.26
C GLN A 142 21.42 -20.51 -15.01
N SER A 143 21.00 -21.15 -16.08
CA SER A 143 19.79 -20.78 -16.84
C SER A 143 18.50 -20.91 -16.02
N HIS A 144 18.52 -21.63 -14.90
CA HIS A 144 17.37 -21.84 -14.01
C HIS A 144 17.23 -20.72 -12.95
N ILE A 145 18.19 -19.84 -12.78
CA ILE A 145 18.32 -18.96 -11.62
C ILE A 145 17.05 -18.12 -11.34
N PHE A 146 16.45 -17.52 -12.36
CA PHE A 146 15.27 -16.68 -12.19
C PHE A 146 14.04 -17.50 -11.76
N ILE A 147 13.89 -18.69 -12.32
CA ILE A 147 12.77 -19.58 -12.02
C ILE A 147 12.96 -20.21 -10.63
N ASP A 148 14.17 -20.73 -10.36
CA ASP A 148 14.47 -21.41 -9.10
C ASP A 148 14.48 -20.43 -7.92
N TYR A 149 14.89 -19.18 -8.13
CA TYR A 149 14.80 -18.12 -7.11
C TYR A 149 13.35 -17.87 -6.68
N VAL A 150 12.43 -17.65 -7.63
CA VAL A 150 11.03 -17.38 -7.33
C VAL A 150 10.36 -18.59 -6.67
N LYS A 151 10.63 -19.81 -7.17
CA LYS A 151 10.12 -21.04 -6.56
C LYS A 151 10.63 -21.21 -5.12
N SER A 152 11.88 -20.86 -4.87
CA SER A 152 12.49 -20.92 -3.53
C SER A 152 11.86 -19.90 -2.59
N LEU A 153 11.64 -18.68 -3.05
CA LEU A 153 10.90 -17.66 -2.29
C LEU A 153 9.49 -18.18 -1.94
N TYR A 154 8.77 -18.73 -2.91
CA TYR A 154 7.43 -19.27 -2.65
C TYR A 154 7.44 -20.47 -1.71
N SER A 155 8.49 -21.29 -1.72
CA SER A 155 8.68 -22.38 -0.74
C SER A 155 8.84 -21.84 0.68
N VAL A 156 9.66 -20.81 0.87
CA VAL A 156 9.83 -20.16 2.19
C VAL A 156 8.49 -19.55 2.65
N LEU A 157 7.80 -18.84 1.77
CA LEU A 157 6.51 -18.22 2.07
C LEU A 157 5.41 -19.26 2.36
N ALA A 158 5.40 -20.40 1.66
CA ALA A 158 4.47 -21.49 1.92
C ALA A 158 4.67 -22.10 3.32
N ARG A 159 5.93 -22.27 3.75
CA ARG A 159 6.27 -22.73 5.12
C ARG A 159 5.77 -21.73 6.16
N LEU A 160 6.00 -20.43 5.94
CA LEU A 160 5.50 -19.36 6.83
C LEU A 160 3.97 -19.33 6.87
N ARG A 161 3.29 -19.46 5.73
CA ARG A 161 1.82 -19.53 5.67
C ARG A 161 1.27 -20.75 6.40
N SER A 162 1.95 -21.90 6.34
CA SER A 162 1.54 -23.09 7.07
C SER A 162 1.60 -22.89 8.59
N LYS A 163 2.61 -22.16 9.09
CA LYS A 163 2.77 -21.88 10.53
C LYS A 163 1.95 -20.68 11.00
N TYR A 164 1.81 -19.65 10.15
CA TYR A 164 1.14 -18.38 10.43
C TYR A 164 0.03 -18.08 9.41
N PRO A 165 -1.04 -18.89 9.32
CA PRO A 165 -2.03 -18.82 8.25
C PRO A 165 -2.80 -17.50 8.18
N HIS A 166 -2.97 -16.83 9.32
CA HIS A 166 -3.79 -15.61 9.43
C HIS A 166 -2.95 -14.32 9.49
N LEU A 167 -1.63 -14.41 9.41
CA LEU A 167 -0.76 -13.23 9.46
C LEU A 167 -0.84 -12.46 8.13
N PRO A 168 -1.33 -11.23 8.08
CA PRO A 168 -1.24 -10.40 6.89
C PRO A 168 0.22 -10.10 6.55
N ILE A 169 0.56 -10.22 5.26
CA ILE A 169 1.88 -9.86 4.73
C ILE A 169 1.67 -8.98 3.51
N MET A 170 2.17 -7.75 3.57
CA MET A 170 2.20 -6.82 2.44
C MET A 170 3.44 -7.09 1.59
N LEU A 171 3.25 -7.29 0.30
CA LEU A 171 4.34 -7.35 -0.68
C LEU A 171 4.80 -5.94 -1.03
N CYS A 172 6.11 -5.70 -0.93
CA CYS A 172 6.77 -4.52 -1.45
C CYS A 172 7.99 -4.90 -2.30
N SER A 173 8.33 -4.09 -3.27
CA SER A 173 9.54 -4.19 -4.06
C SER A 173 9.81 -2.83 -4.73
N GLY A 174 10.16 -1.81 -3.91
CA GLY A 174 10.14 -0.42 -4.35
C GLY A 174 8.76 -0.01 -4.87
N GLY A 175 7.71 -0.48 -4.23
CA GLY A 175 6.34 -0.50 -4.70
C GLY A 175 5.89 -1.88 -5.19
N GLY A 176 5.05 -1.92 -6.23
CA GLY A 176 4.47 -3.13 -6.81
C GLY A 176 5.36 -3.84 -7.84
N GLY A 177 6.68 -3.68 -7.78
CA GLY A 177 7.60 -4.15 -8.83
C GLY A 177 7.59 -5.66 -9.10
N ARG A 178 7.04 -6.48 -8.20
CA ARG A 178 6.92 -7.94 -8.38
C ARG A 178 5.56 -8.51 -8.01
N VAL A 179 4.52 -7.66 -8.01
CA VAL A 179 3.16 -8.15 -7.75
C VAL A 179 2.63 -8.94 -8.95
N ASP A 180 2.21 -10.17 -8.69
CA ASP A 180 1.49 -11.04 -9.61
C ASP A 180 0.56 -11.98 -8.82
N TYR A 181 -0.27 -12.75 -9.52
CA TYR A 181 -1.19 -13.70 -8.89
C TYR A 181 -0.49 -14.87 -8.21
N GLY A 182 0.74 -15.20 -8.61
CA GLY A 182 1.57 -16.22 -7.93
C GLY A 182 2.00 -15.72 -6.56
N ALA A 183 2.44 -14.47 -6.46
CA ALA A 183 2.82 -13.82 -5.21
C ALA A 183 1.60 -13.65 -4.27
N LEU A 184 0.43 -13.26 -4.79
CA LEU A 184 -0.80 -13.08 -4.02
C LEU A 184 -1.38 -14.37 -3.40
N ARG A 185 -0.83 -15.55 -3.71
CA ARG A 185 -1.10 -16.77 -2.94
C ARG A 185 -0.53 -16.70 -1.51
N TYR A 186 0.49 -15.88 -1.31
CA TYR A 186 1.26 -15.78 -0.06
C TYR A 186 1.14 -14.41 0.59
N PHE A 187 0.95 -13.37 -0.21
CA PHE A 187 0.77 -11.99 0.27
C PHE A 187 -0.71 -11.62 0.27
N THR A 188 -1.15 -10.90 1.28
CA THR A 188 -2.55 -10.47 1.42
C THR A 188 -2.84 -9.17 0.69
N GLU A 189 -1.79 -8.39 0.44
CA GLU A 189 -1.84 -7.08 -0.17
C GLU A 189 -0.47 -6.66 -0.68
N PHE A 190 -0.42 -5.57 -1.44
CA PHE A 190 0.83 -5.02 -1.93
C PHE A 190 0.87 -3.49 -1.85
N TRP A 191 2.08 -2.96 -1.72
CA TRP A 191 2.38 -1.55 -1.83
C TRP A 191 2.44 -1.16 -3.30
N ALA A 192 1.55 -0.26 -3.76
CA ALA A 192 1.42 0.01 -5.19
C ALA A 192 2.64 0.76 -5.76
N SER A 193 3.18 1.73 -5.04
CA SER A 193 4.35 2.52 -5.45
C SER A 193 4.90 3.35 -4.29
N ASP A 194 6.23 3.54 -4.26
CA ASP A 194 6.88 4.52 -3.38
C ASP A 194 6.60 5.97 -3.83
N ASN A 195 6.17 6.17 -5.07
CA ASN A 195 5.63 7.47 -5.48
C ASN A 195 4.24 7.65 -4.87
N THR A 196 4.16 8.45 -3.83
CA THR A 196 2.94 8.71 -3.06
C THR A 196 2.33 10.09 -3.35
N ASP A 197 2.83 10.81 -4.37
CA ASP A 197 2.14 12.00 -4.86
C ASP A 197 0.70 11.63 -5.24
N PRO A 198 -0.33 12.28 -4.70
CA PRO A 198 -1.70 11.85 -4.87
C PRO A 198 -2.21 11.99 -6.32
N LEU A 199 -1.66 12.91 -7.11
CA LEU A 199 -1.98 12.99 -8.54
C LEU A 199 -1.44 11.76 -9.28
N GLU A 200 -0.16 11.42 -9.07
CA GLU A 200 0.46 10.23 -9.64
C GLU A 200 -0.25 8.94 -9.17
N ARG A 201 -0.66 8.90 -7.91
CA ARG A 201 -1.38 7.74 -7.35
C ARG A 201 -2.73 7.51 -8.01
N ILE A 202 -3.41 8.53 -8.51
CA ILE A 202 -4.65 8.34 -9.30
C ILE A 202 -4.34 7.48 -10.54
N TYR A 203 -3.28 7.79 -11.29
CA TYR A 203 -2.87 7.02 -12.47
C TYR A 203 -2.39 5.62 -12.12
N ILE A 204 -1.54 5.51 -11.07
CA ILE A 204 -0.99 4.23 -10.60
C ILE A 204 -2.12 3.30 -10.14
N GLN A 205 -3.02 3.79 -9.28
CA GLN A 205 -4.14 3.00 -8.76
C GLN A 205 -5.16 2.66 -9.85
N TRP A 206 -5.41 3.57 -10.78
CA TRP A 206 -6.22 3.29 -11.96
C TRP A 206 -5.64 2.13 -12.77
N GLY A 207 -4.35 2.17 -13.08
CA GLY A 207 -3.66 1.11 -13.81
C GLY A 207 -3.75 -0.24 -13.10
N TYR A 208 -3.43 -0.29 -11.80
CA TYR A 208 -3.55 -1.53 -11.02
C TYR A 208 -4.98 -2.06 -10.95
N SER A 209 -5.98 -1.20 -10.94
CA SER A 209 -7.38 -1.60 -10.85
C SER A 209 -7.86 -2.48 -12.02
N TYR A 210 -7.14 -2.53 -13.16
CA TYR A 210 -7.45 -3.45 -14.25
C TYR A 210 -7.12 -4.91 -13.92
N PHE A 211 -6.19 -5.13 -12.98
CA PHE A 211 -5.65 -6.46 -12.69
C PHE A 211 -5.90 -6.90 -11.26
N PHE A 212 -6.01 -5.96 -10.30
CA PHE A 212 -6.05 -6.28 -8.89
C PHE A 212 -7.24 -5.61 -8.19
N PRO A 213 -7.95 -6.34 -7.30
CA PRO A 213 -9.05 -5.77 -6.53
C PRO A 213 -8.53 -4.77 -5.47
N ALA A 214 -9.36 -3.80 -5.10
CA ALA A 214 -9.01 -2.74 -4.16
C ALA A 214 -8.54 -3.27 -2.79
N VAL A 215 -9.07 -4.43 -2.35
CA VAL A 215 -8.67 -5.10 -1.10
C VAL A 215 -7.20 -5.50 -1.07
N SER A 216 -6.55 -5.63 -2.22
CA SER A 216 -5.14 -5.99 -2.31
C SER A 216 -4.19 -4.80 -2.48
N VAL A 217 -4.69 -3.58 -2.65
CA VAL A 217 -3.89 -2.39 -2.97
C VAL A 217 -3.77 -1.48 -1.75
N CYS A 218 -2.54 -1.25 -1.27
CA CYS A 218 -2.28 -0.34 -0.15
C CYS A 218 -1.97 1.08 -0.62
N ASN A 219 -2.64 2.05 0.00
CA ASN A 219 -2.54 3.46 -0.33
C ASN A 219 -2.37 4.29 0.94
N HIS A 220 -1.33 5.14 0.99
CA HIS A 220 -1.09 5.97 2.17
C HIS A 220 -1.19 7.46 1.84
N ILE A 221 -1.68 8.21 2.82
CA ILE A 221 -1.59 9.66 2.88
C ILE A 221 -0.18 9.99 3.35
N THR A 222 0.59 10.77 2.57
CA THR A 222 1.95 11.15 2.89
C THR A 222 2.17 12.66 2.78
N SER A 223 3.38 13.12 3.12
CA SER A 223 3.78 14.51 2.91
C SER A 223 4.03 14.89 1.46
N TRP A 224 4.11 13.91 0.54
CA TRP A 224 4.39 14.16 -0.89
C TRP A 224 3.26 14.95 -1.56
N GLY A 225 3.66 15.84 -2.47
CA GLY A 225 2.75 16.72 -3.19
C GLY A 225 2.18 17.86 -2.34
N ASN A 226 1.73 18.91 -3.00
CA ASN A 226 1.17 20.12 -2.38
C ASN A 226 -0.36 20.13 -2.33
N GLN A 227 -1.00 19.02 -2.68
CA GLN A 227 -2.46 18.87 -2.66
C GLN A 227 -2.99 18.91 -1.22
N SER A 228 -4.25 19.31 -1.07
CA SER A 228 -4.90 19.35 0.23
C SER A 228 -4.95 17.98 0.90
N LEU A 229 -4.99 17.96 2.24
CA LEU A 229 -5.17 16.72 3.01
C LEU A 229 -6.43 15.96 2.58
N LYS A 230 -7.53 16.68 2.24
CA LYS A 230 -8.74 16.05 1.67
C LYS A 230 -8.43 15.29 0.38
N PHE A 231 -7.72 15.91 -0.58
CA PHE A 231 -7.40 15.25 -1.85
C PHE A 231 -6.55 14.00 -1.64
N LYS A 232 -5.50 14.10 -0.81
CA LYS A 232 -4.63 12.98 -0.43
C LYS A 232 -5.43 11.83 0.20
N THR A 233 -6.33 12.17 1.11
CA THR A 233 -7.18 11.22 1.82
C THR A 233 -8.15 10.51 0.88
N ASP A 234 -8.85 11.26 0.03
CA ASP A 234 -9.82 10.69 -0.91
C ASP A 234 -9.14 9.75 -1.93
N VAL A 235 -7.90 10.07 -2.36
CA VAL A 235 -7.11 9.18 -3.23
C VAL A 235 -6.70 7.90 -2.48
N ALA A 236 -6.28 8.02 -1.24
CA ALA A 236 -5.88 6.85 -0.44
C ALA A 236 -7.05 5.92 -0.13
N MET A 237 -8.28 6.44 -0.04
CA MET A 237 -9.48 5.65 0.22
C MET A 237 -9.84 4.64 -0.89
N MET A 238 -9.30 4.77 -2.11
CA MET A 238 -9.59 3.83 -3.21
C MET A 238 -9.05 2.40 -3.00
N GLY A 239 -8.40 2.11 -1.88
CA GLY A 239 -7.86 0.79 -1.52
C GLY A 239 -7.74 0.66 -0.01
N LYS A 240 -6.71 -0.04 0.49
CA LYS A 240 -6.38 -0.09 1.91
C LYS A 240 -5.69 1.19 2.34
N MET A 241 -6.40 2.02 3.07
CA MET A 241 -5.94 3.35 3.47
C MET A 241 -5.00 3.29 4.68
N GLY A 242 -3.91 4.05 4.62
CA GLY A 242 -2.99 4.29 5.74
C GLY A 242 -2.52 5.73 5.80
N TYR A 243 -1.87 6.08 6.90
CA TYR A 243 -1.21 7.37 7.12
C TYR A 243 0.28 7.17 7.35
N ASP A 244 1.09 7.86 6.56
CA ASP A 244 2.55 7.90 6.68
C ASP A 244 2.99 9.38 6.67
N ILE A 245 2.64 10.06 7.76
CA ILE A 245 2.88 11.48 8.00
C ILE A 245 3.22 11.73 9.48
N ARG A 246 3.80 12.87 9.76
CA ARG A 246 3.99 13.38 11.11
C ARG A 246 2.64 13.82 11.69
N VAL A 247 2.01 12.94 12.45
CA VAL A 247 0.68 13.18 13.04
C VAL A 247 0.71 14.35 14.06
N ASP A 248 1.84 14.53 14.70
CA ASP A 248 2.10 15.62 15.65
C ASP A 248 2.24 17.01 14.99
N GLU A 249 2.40 17.06 13.67
CA GLU A 249 2.44 18.30 12.88
C GLU A 249 1.07 18.72 12.34
N LEU A 250 0.05 17.86 12.47
CA LEU A 250 -1.32 18.19 12.03
C LEU A 250 -1.94 19.28 12.93
N THR A 251 -2.56 20.24 12.29
CA THR A 251 -3.44 21.20 12.99
C THR A 251 -4.66 20.50 13.60
N GLU A 252 -5.30 21.12 14.58
CA GLU A 252 -6.54 20.57 15.17
C GLU A 252 -7.62 20.26 14.14
N ASN A 253 -7.78 21.12 13.13
CA ASN A 253 -8.76 20.94 12.08
C ASN A 253 -8.41 19.76 11.15
N GLU A 254 -7.13 19.61 10.81
CA GLU A 254 -6.64 18.46 10.01
C GLU A 254 -6.75 17.15 10.78
N LEU A 255 -6.48 17.18 12.08
CA LEU A 255 -6.66 16.01 12.94
C LEU A 255 -8.13 15.59 13.02
N LYS A 256 -9.06 16.54 13.24
CA LYS A 256 -10.52 16.28 13.24
C LYS A 256 -11.01 15.78 11.87
N PHE A 257 -10.51 16.40 10.79
CA PHE A 257 -10.82 15.94 9.43
C PHE A 257 -10.35 14.49 9.23
N SER A 258 -9.11 14.16 9.60
CA SER A 258 -8.54 12.80 9.46
C SER A 258 -9.32 11.78 10.29
N GLN A 259 -9.69 12.11 11.52
CA GLN A 259 -10.52 11.24 12.37
C GLN A 259 -11.87 10.93 11.71
N ASN A 260 -12.55 11.93 11.18
CA ASN A 260 -13.83 11.75 10.48
C ASN A 260 -13.66 10.94 9.19
N ALA A 261 -12.60 11.19 8.43
CA ALA A 261 -12.31 10.45 7.21
C ALA A 261 -12.01 8.96 7.50
N ILE A 262 -11.29 8.65 8.57
CA ILE A 262 -11.06 7.28 9.03
C ILE A 262 -12.37 6.58 9.41
N LEU A 263 -13.27 7.28 10.12
CA LEU A 263 -14.60 6.74 10.45
C LEU A 263 -15.42 6.46 9.18
N ASN A 264 -15.42 7.39 8.22
CA ASN A 264 -16.08 7.18 6.93
C ASN A 264 -15.47 5.99 6.18
N TYR A 265 -14.15 5.90 6.14
CA TYR A 265 -13.45 4.79 5.49
C TYR A 265 -13.80 3.44 6.14
N LYS A 266 -13.75 3.32 7.47
CA LYS A 266 -14.12 2.08 8.17
C LYS A 266 -15.54 1.62 7.83
N ARG A 267 -16.47 2.56 7.74
CA ARG A 267 -17.87 2.27 7.40
C ARG A 267 -18.06 1.85 5.93
N LEU A 268 -17.21 2.35 5.03
CA LEU A 268 -17.35 2.14 3.58
C LEU A 268 -16.35 1.13 3.01
N SER A 269 -15.36 0.71 3.80
CA SER A 269 -14.28 -0.16 3.34
C SER A 269 -14.78 -1.47 2.72
N ASP A 270 -15.83 -2.07 3.27
CA ASP A 270 -16.41 -3.29 2.72
C ASP A 270 -16.91 -3.10 1.28
N ILE A 271 -17.57 -1.97 1.00
CA ILE A 271 -18.04 -1.63 -0.36
C ILE A 271 -16.85 -1.39 -1.30
N ILE A 272 -15.80 -0.69 -0.82
CA ILE A 272 -14.60 -0.39 -1.61
C ILE A 272 -13.80 -1.67 -1.91
N TRP A 273 -13.68 -2.57 -0.92
CA TRP A 273 -12.86 -3.76 -1.04
C TRP A 273 -13.51 -4.90 -1.82
N HIS A 274 -14.83 -5.06 -1.68
CA HIS A 274 -15.56 -6.22 -2.19
C HIS A 274 -16.66 -5.88 -3.20
N GLY A 275 -16.97 -4.60 -3.39
CA GLY A 275 -17.94 -4.15 -4.38
C GLY A 275 -17.43 -4.22 -5.81
N ASP A 276 -18.35 -4.22 -6.76
CA ASP A 276 -18.05 -4.14 -8.19
C ASP A 276 -17.49 -2.77 -8.54
N LEU A 277 -16.32 -2.73 -9.18
CA LEU A 277 -15.68 -1.50 -9.64
C LEU A 277 -16.16 -1.11 -11.03
N TYR A 278 -16.65 0.13 -11.14
CA TYR A 278 -16.97 0.80 -12.41
C TYR A 278 -16.04 1.99 -12.62
N ARG A 279 -15.25 1.96 -13.72
CA ARG A 279 -14.39 3.06 -14.16
C ARG A 279 -15.20 3.92 -15.13
N LEU A 280 -15.63 5.09 -14.67
CA LEU A 280 -16.60 5.91 -15.40
C LEU A 280 -15.93 6.95 -16.31
N ILE A 281 -14.87 7.60 -15.85
CA ILE A 281 -14.08 8.59 -16.61
C ILE A 281 -12.60 8.27 -16.38
N SER A 282 -11.89 8.03 -17.47
CA SER A 282 -10.47 7.70 -17.45
C SER A 282 -9.60 8.96 -17.28
N PRO A 283 -8.60 8.95 -16.38
CA PRO A 283 -7.65 10.06 -16.24
C PRO A 283 -6.74 10.25 -17.47
N TYR A 284 -6.71 9.26 -18.38
CA TYR A 284 -5.96 9.34 -19.64
C TYR A 284 -6.75 9.99 -20.78
N GLU A 285 -8.07 10.16 -20.63
CA GLU A 285 -8.96 10.64 -21.67
C GLU A 285 -9.53 12.03 -21.36
N GLU A 286 -9.69 12.37 -20.08
CA GLU A 286 -10.22 13.66 -19.63
C GLU A 286 -9.36 14.27 -18.50
N ASN A 287 -9.59 15.57 -18.23
CA ASN A 287 -9.02 16.28 -17.07
C ASN A 287 -9.69 15.86 -15.74
N ARG A 288 -10.34 14.72 -15.73
CA ARG A 288 -10.99 14.11 -14.56
C ARG A 288 -10.68 12.62 -14.49
N ALA A 289 -10.76 12.08 -13.27
CA ALA A 289 -10.89 10.64 -13.05
C ALA A 289 -12.15 10.39 -12.23
N VAL A 290 -13.00 9.46 -12.65
CA VAL A 290 -14.21 9.09 -11.89
C VAL A 290 -14.36 7.58 -11.88
N LEU A 291 -14.50 7.02 -10.70
CA LEU A 291 -14.77 5.60 -10.51
C LEU A 291 -15.75 5.39 -9.35
N MET A 292 -16.40 4.26 -9.32
CA MET A 292 -17.31 3.92 -8.24
C MET A 292 -17.27 2.44 -7.90
N TYR A 293 -17.58 2.14 -6.65
CA TYR A 293 -17.79 0.78 -6.16
C TYR A 293 -19.25 0.61 -5.79
N VAL A 294 -19.84 -0.49 -6.17
CA VAL A 294 -21.23 -0.85 -5.87
C VAL A 294 -21.25 -2.17 -5.14
N ASN A 295 -21.93 -2.27 -4.01
CA ASN A 295 -22.05 -3.54 -3.31
C ASN A 295 -22.97 -4.53 -4.05
N SER A 296 -22.84 -5.82 -3.73
CA SER A 296 -23.58 -6.89 -4.40
C SER A 296 -25.12 -6.76 -4.29
N ALA A 297 -25.61 -6.18 -3.20
CA ALA A 297 -27.04 -5.91 -3.00
C ALA A 297 -27.55 -4.72 -3.82
N LYS A 298 -26.67 -3.93 -4.42
CA LYS A 298 -26.97 -2.71 -5.17
C LYS A 298 -27.79 -1.66 -4.41
N ASP A 299 -27.69 -1.67 -3.09
CA ASP A 299 -28.36 -0.69 -2.21
C ASP A 299 -27.39 0.42 -1.75
N LYS A 300 -26.07 0.21 -1.94
CA LYS A 300 -25.04 1.16 -1.56
C LYS A 300 -23.93 1.24 -2.61
N ALA A 301 -23.39 2.46 -2.79
CA ALA A 301 -22.24 2.70 -3.64
C ALA A 301 -21.36 3.81 -3.07
N VAL A 302 -20.09 3.82 -3.47
CA VAL A 302 -19.14 4.91 -3.20
C VAL A 302 -18.56 5.38 -4.51
N LEU A 303 -18.74 6.66 -4.82
CA LEU A 303 -18.24 7.29 -6.02
C LEU A 303 -17.09 8.24 -5.67
N PHE A 304 -15.98 8.09 -6.34
CA PHE A 304 -14.81 8.96 -6.26
C PHE A 304 -14.69 9.78 -7.52
N GLY A 305 -14.62 11.10 -7.38
CA GLY A 305 -14.40 12.03 -8.48
C GLY A 305 -13.21 12.92 -8.19
N TYR A 306 -12.31 13.03 -9.17
CA TYR A 306 -11.11 13.85 -9.11
C TYR A 306 -11.06 14.79 -10.29
N THR A 307 -10.85 16.08 -10.03
CA THR A 307 -10.51 17.07 -11.06
C THR A 307 -9.00 17.22 -11.08
N LEU A 308 -8.37 16.82 -12.18
CA LEU A 308 -6.91 16.75 -12.30
C LEU A 308 -6.33 18.09 -12.78
N ASN A 309 -6.83 18.61 -13.89
CA ASN A 309 -6.31 19.81 -14.53
C ASN A 309 -7.45 20.58 -15.22
N ALA A 310 -8.35 21.19 -14.45
CA ALA A 310 -9.40 22.04 -15.01
C ALA A 310 -8.79 23.32 -15.60
N ARG A 311 -9.19 23.66 -16.82
CA ARG A 311 -8.84 24.92 -17.46
C ARG A 311 -9.90 25.99 -17.16
N TYR A 312 -9.52 27.28 -17.25
CA TYR A 312 -10.45 28.35 -17.06
C TYR A 312 -11.63 28.24 -18.03
N GLY A 313 -12.86 28.27 -17.51
CA GLY A 313 -14.08 28.12 -18.29
C GLY A 313 -14.40 26.71 -18.77
N GLU A 314 -13.62 25.70 -18.37
CA GLU A 314 -13.93 24.32 -18.70
C GLU A 314 -15.21 23.86 -18.00
N THR A 315 -16.11 23.23 -18.75
CA THR A 315 -17.34 22.63 -18.26
C THR A 315 -17.27 21.11 -18.46
N PHE A 316 -17.69 20.37 -17.45
CA PHE A 316 -17.70 18.93 -17.53
C PHE A 316 -19.12 18.38 -17.76
N ASN A 317 -19.23 17.38 -18.62
CA ASN A 317 -20.49 16.67 -18.79
C ASN A 317 -20.85 15.88 -17.52
N ARG A 318 -22.15 15.63 -17.33
CA ARG A 318 -22.61 14.75 -16.25
C ARG A 318 -22.04 13.34 -16.43
N VAL A 319 -21.67 12.73 -15.32
CA VAL A 319 -21.13 11.37 -15.26
C VAL A 319 -22.28 10.39 -15.09
N LYS A 320 -22.53 9.55 -16.08
CA LYS A 320 -23.51 8.46 -15.99
C LYS A 320 -22.94 7.35 -15.12
N LEU A 321 -23.69 6.98 -14.09
CA LEU A 321 -23.29 5.93 -13.16
C LEU A 321 -23.58 4.55 -13.77
N GLN A 322 -23.03 3.51 -13.15
CA GLN A 322 -23.20 2.13 -13.62
C GLN A 322 -23.45 1.20 -12.42
N GLY A 323 -24.04 0.04 -12.68
CA GLY A 323 -24.19 -1.03 -11.70
C GLY A 323 -25.30 -0.86 -10.67
N LEU A 324 -26.02 0.26 -10.68
CA LEU A 324 -27.13 0.52 -9.76
C LEU A 324 -28.39 -0.26 -10.16
N ASP A 325 -29.31 -0.44 -9.21
CA ASP A 325 -30.65 -0.94 -9.51
C ASP A 325 -31.52 0.24 -10.04
N PRO A 326 -32.06 0.15 -11.28
CA PRO A 326 -32.83 1.24 -11.87
C PRO A 326 -34.09 1.60 -11.09
N ALA A 327 -34.69 0.66 -10.38
CA ALA A 327 -35.93 0.83 -9.65
C ALA A 327 -35.76 1.48 -8.26
N ARG A 328 -34.55 1.44 -7.71
CA ARG A 328 -34.27 1.98 -6.37
C ARG A 328 -34.03 3.49 -6.43
N THR A 329 -34.26 4.15 -5.31
CA THR A 329 -33.96 5.57 -5.12
C THR A 329 -32.77 5.71 -4.18
N TYR A 330 -31.73 6.40 -4.64
CA TYR A 330 -30.49 6.60 -3.88
C TYR A 330 -30.38 8.04 -3.39
N LYS A 331 -30.15 8.17 -2.09
CA LYS A 331 -29.75 9.44 -1.47
C LYS A 331 -28.24 9.64 -1.72
N ILE A 332 -27.87 10.83 -2.21
CA ILE A 332 -26.48 11.22 -2.44
C ILE A 332 -25.97 12.01 -1.24
N GLN A 333 -24.87 11.60 -0.65
CA GLN A 333 -24.23 12.31 0.44
C GLN A 333 -22.76 12.50 0.18
N GLU A 334 -22.28 13.74 0.14
CA GLU A 334 -20.84 14.03 0.13
C GLU A 334 -20.24 13.75 1.49
N ILE A 335 -19.12 13.01 1.50
CA ILE A 335 -18.31 12.73 2.68
C ILE A 335 -16.96 13.44 2.59
N ASN A 336 -16.20 13.45 3.68
CA ASN A 336 -14.90 14.11 3.78
C ASN A 336 -14.93 15.58 3.37
N VAL A 337 -16.02 16.27 3.69
CA VAL A 337 -16.15 17.71 3.41
C VAL A 337 -15.14 18.47 4.26
N SER A 338 -14.18 19.13 3.62
CA SER A 338 -13.29 20.08 4.30
C SER A 338 -13.92 21.49 4.26
N GLY A 339 -13.95 22.15 5.40
CA GLY A 339 -14.40 23.54 5.46
C GLY A 339 -13.51 24.44 4.62
N GLN A 340 -14.10 25.21 3.72
CA GLN A 340 -13.51 26.32 2.96
C GLN A 340 -12.58 25.96 1.79
N GLY A 341 -13.18 25.60 0.65
CA GLY A 341 -12.66 26.08 -0.62
C GLY A 341 -12.99 27.59 -0.76
N ARG A 342 -12.04 28.39 -1.21
CA ARG A 342 -12.13 29.86 -1.38
C ARG A 342 -13.30 30.34 -2.27
N TRP A 343 -14.01 29.43 -2.90
CA TRP A 343 -15.20 29.60 -3.73
C TRP A 343 -16.20 28.48 -3.36
N GLY A 344 -17.02 28.73 -2.39
CA GLY A 344 -17.97 27.82 -1.77
C GLY A 344 -19.09 27.24 -2.66
N MET A 345 -18.80 26.84 -3.88
CA MET A 345 -19.69 25.99 -4.65
C MET A 345 -19.50 24.54 -4.21
N ARG A 346 -20.21 24.13 -3.16
CA ARG A 346 -20.60 22.74 -2.99
C ARG A 346 -21.22 22.27 -4.29
N MET A 347 -20.72 21.18 -4.85
CA MET A 347 -21.46 20.50 -5.91
C MET A 347 -22.86 20.21 -5.38
N SER A 348 -23.87 20.64 -6.10
CA SER A 348 -25.26 20.74 -5.65
C SER A 348 -25.98 19.39 -5.45
N GLU A 349 -25.28 18.27 -5.54
CA GLU A 349 -25.89 16.94 -5.54
C GLU A 349 -26.02 16.33 -4.13
N SER A 350 -25.23 16.78 -3.15
CA SER A 350 -25.31 16.26 -1.77
C SER A 350 -26.66 16.62 -1.12
N GLY A 351 -27.28 15.64 -0.49
CA GLY A 351 -28.60 15.75 0.12
C GLY A 351 -29.78 15.48 -0.82
N ARG A 352 -29.54 15.28 -2.12
CA ARG A 352 -30.57 14.96 -3.10
C ARG A 352 -30.76 13.45 -3.23
N SER A 353 -31.94 13.06 -3.74
CA SER A 353 -32.26 11.67 -4.05
C SER A 353 -32.65 11.55 -5.52
N TYR A 354 -32.21 10.44 -6.15
CA TYR A 354 -32.48 10.14 -7.54
C TYR A 354 -32.71 8.65 -7.72
N THR A 355 -33.56 8.29 -8.70
CA THR A 355 -33.70 6.87 -9.07
C THR A 355 -32.39 6.36 -9.72
N GLY A 356 -32.10 5.06 -9.58
CA GLY A 356 -30.96 4.44 -10.27
C GLY A 356 -31.04 4.61 -11.79
N ASP A 357 -32.25 4.55 -12.36
CA ASP A 357 -32.47 4.81 -13.79
C ASP A 357 -32.01 6.23 -14.18
N TYR A 358 -32.35 7.26 -13.41
CA TYR A 358 -31.89 8.63 -13.64
C TYR A 358 -30.37 8.73 -13.54
N LEU A 359 -29.78 8.14 -12.49
CA LEU A 359 -28.32 8.17 -12.25
C LEU A 359 -27.56 7.50 -13.39
N MET A 360 -28.08 6.41 -13.96
CA MET A 360 -27.44 5.69 -15.06
C MET A 360 -27.68 6.32 -16.44
N LYS A 361 -28.79 7.01 -16.66
CA LYS A 361 -29.13 7.62 -17.98
C LYS A 361 -28.73 9.07 -18.10
N VAL A 362 -28.92 9.85 -17.03
CA VAL A 362 -28.66 11.30 -16.97
C VAL A 362 -27.36 11.60 -16.22
N GLY A 363 -27.13 10.94 -15.08
CA GLY A 363 -25.90 11.04 -14.29
C GLY A 363 -25.87 12.18 -13.29
N LEU A 364 -24.70 12.39 -12.69
CA LEU A 364 -24.39 13.42 -11.69
C LEU A 364 -23.34 14.41 -12.19
N ASN A 365 -23.37 15.61 -11.64
CA ASN A 365 -22.25 16.54 -11.79
C ASN A 365 -21.11 16.09 -10.87
N VAL A 366 -19.98 15.69 -11.48
CA VAL A 366 -18.77 15.26 -10.77
C VAL A 366 -17.59 15.99 -11.39
N GLY A 367 -17.00 16.90 -10.65
CA GLY A 367 -15.89 17.73 -11.10
C GLY A 367 -15.97 19.13 -10.47
N SER A 368 -14.93 19.91 -10.60
CA SER A 368 -14.78 21.25 -10.07
C SER A 368 -14.09 22.14 -11.08
N ALA A 369 -14.34 23.44 -11.03
CA ALA A 369 -13.55 24.42 -11.78
C ALA A 369 -12.13 24.61 -11.22
N THR A 370 -11.82 24.01 -10.06
CA THR A 370 -10.52 24.10 -9.42
C THR A 370 -9.75 22.81 -9.63
N PRO A 371 -8.52 22.85 -10.18
CA PRO A 371 -7.66 21.68 -10.31
C PRO A 371 -7.28 21.08 -8.95
N LEU A 372 -6.89 19.81 -8.96
CA LEU A 372 -6.43 19.04 -7.79
C LEU A 372 -7.44 19.07 -6.64
N THR A 373 -8.73 18.91 -6.99
CA THR A 373 -9.84 18.77 -6.05
C THR A 373 -10.49 17.41 -6.19
N SER A 374 -11.08 16.94 -5.10
CA SER A 374 -11.78 15.66 -5.04
C SER A 374 -13.17 15.80 -4.44
N ILE A 375 -14.03 14.87 -4.82
CA ILE A 375 -15.34 14.67 -4.22
C ILE A 375 -15.55 13.16 -4.00
N VAL A 376 -16.09 12.81 -2.85
CA VAL A 376 -16.50 11.44 -2.58
C VAL A 376 -17.99 11.46 -2.23
N TYR A 377 -18.78 10.76 -3.01
CA TYR A 377 -20.19 10.55 -2.74
C TYR A 377 -20.46 9.16 -2.23
N GLU A 378 -21.15 9.09 -1.13
CA GLU A 378 -21.86 7.88 -0.69
C GLU A 378 -23.27 7.92 -1.29
N LEU A 379 -23.68 6.80 -1.87
CA LEU A 379 -25.03 6.56 -2.34
C LEU A 379 -25.64 5.48 -1.48
N SER A 380 -26.84 5.70 -0.95
CA SER A 380 -27.59 4.72 -0.14
C SER A 380 -29.07 4.80 -0.46
N GLU A 381 -29.72 3.64 -0.52
CA GLU A 381 -31.18 3.53 -0.62
C GLU A 381 -31.90 4.11 0.60
#